data_c9ea661bda36e355f014086b258d6bb1
#
_entry.id   c9ea661bda36e355f014086b258d6bb1
#
_cell.length_a   1.000
_cell.length_b   1.000
_cell.length_c   1.000
_cell.angle_alpha   90.00
_cell.angle_beta   90.00
_cell.angle_gamma   90.00
#
_symmetry.space_group_name_H-M   'P 1'
#
loop_
_entity.id
_entity.type
_entity.pdbx_description
1 polymer ?
#
loop_
_entity_poly.entity_id
_entity_poly.type
_entity_poly.pdbx_seq_one_letter_code
_entity_poly.pdbx_strand_id
1 'polypeptide(L)'
;MITRRGFVAGAAAALALAAASRRARAIGPGSRFRFGQLQLGSAKPPRPAALKRLAWEIDKRTSIDIDLEPALVTPTSDTLHETPFLYLAGERDFELPSAAGIEALRRYLTYGGFLLIDSAEGTADGAFDGSVRKLIAAIYPQPAKTLEVVAPDHVVYKSFYLLDKPLGRLAISPAMEGIVREDRLVATYVANDMGGAWARDDFGNYDFPCDPGGDRQRELSFRMGVNLVMYALCLDYKADQVHVPFIMKRRRWKPDDGALDPAKPSGKP
;
A
#
# COMPACT_ATOMS: atom_id res chain seq x y z
N MET A 1 54.66 12.50 23.55
CA MET A 1 55.26 11.99 22.30
C MET A 1 54.56 10.72 21.87
N ILE A 2 53.87 10.75 20.74
CA ILE A 2 53.22 9.55 20.17
C ILE A 2 54.28 8.73 19.48
N THR A 3 54.54 7.52 19.90
CA THR A 3 55.51 6.63 19.30
C THR A 3 54.99 6.11 17.95
N ARG A 4 55.93 5.88 16.97
CA ARG A 4 55.57 5.32 15.64
C ARG A 4 54.73 4.03 15.74
N ARG A 5 55.00 3.18 16.76
CA ARG A 5 54.24 1.96 17.04
C ARG A 5 52.78 2.26 17.48
N GLY A 6 52.57 3.32 18.28
CA GLY A 6 51.22 3.72 18.71
C GLY A 6 50.40 4.28 17.56
N PHE A 7 51.00 4.98 16.60
CA PHE A 7 50.31 5.49 15.42
C PHE A 7 49.85 4.37 14.46
N VAL A 8 50.73 3.39 14.22
CA VAL A 8 50.38 2.23 13.36
C VAL A 8 49.33 1.34 14.00
N ALA A 9 49.36 1.14 15.34
CA ALA A 9 48.32 0.39 16.06
C ALA A 9 46.98 1.13 16.04
N GLY A 10 46.96 2.47 16.18
CA GLY A 10 45.76 3.29 16.10
C GLY A 10 45.14 3.30 14.69
N ALA A 11 45.98 3.37 13.63
CA ALA A 11 45.50 3.31 12.26
C ALA A 11 44.93 1.91 11.89
N ALA A 12 45.52 0.83 12.37
CA ALA A 12 45.02 -0.52 12.19
C ALA A 12 43.70 -0.76 12.93
N ALA A 13 43.54 -0.20 14.13
CA ALA A 13 42.27 -0.24 14.90
C ALA A 13 41.15 0.56 14.22
N ALA A 14 41.47 1.75 13.67
CA ALA A 14 40.53 2.57 12.92
C ALA A 14 40.08 1.89 11.60
N LEU A 15 41.00 1.22 10.88
CA LEU A 15 40.66 0.44 9.70
C LEU A 15 39.83 -0.81 10.06
N ALA A 16 40.08 -1.46 11.18
CA ALA A 16 39.27 -2.59 11.66
C ALA A 16 37.87 -2.16 12.09
N LEU A 17 37.71 -0.98 12.72
CA LEU A 17 36.38 -0.40 13.01
C LEU A 17 35.64 0.05 11.76
N ALA A 18 36.35 0.62 10.76
CA ALA A 18 35.77 0.97 9.47
C ALA A 18 35.34 -0.27 8.64
N ALA A 19 36.11 -1.37 8.74
CA ALA A 19 35.72 -2.65 8.12
C ALA A 19 34.60 -3.38 8.88
N ALA A 20 34.46 -3.13 10.18
CA ALA A 20 33.37 -3.66 11.02
C ALA A 20 32.06 -2.85 10.88
N SER A 21 32.08 -1.68 10.26
CA SER A 21 30.88 -0.99 9.80
C SER A 21 30.28 -1.68 8.55
N ARG A 22 30.21 -3.01 8.55
CA ARG A 22 29.19 -3.74 7.82
C ARG A 22 27.89 -3.11 8.24
N ARG A 23 27.21 -2.49 7.28
CA ARG A 23 25.83 -2.01 7.45
C ARG A 23 25.14 -2.94 8.42
N ALA A 24 24.91 -2.47 9.64
CA ALA A 24 24.04 -3.18 10.56
C ALA A 24 22.71 -3.29 9.81
N ARG A 25 22.49 -4.42 9.16
CA ARG A 25 21.14 -4.85 8.80
C ARG A 25 20.48 -5.12 10.14
N ALA A 26 19.93 -4.05 10.69
CA ALA A 26 19.21 -4.11 11.95
C ALA A 26 17.96 -5.00 11.87
N ILE A 27 17.72 -5.61 10.69
CA ILE A 27 16.50 -6.29 10.34
C ILE A 27 16.90 -7.62 9.70
N GLY A 28 16.57 -8.74 10.39
CA GLY A 28 16.77 -10.10 9.89
C GLY A 28 15.88 -10.43 8.69
N PRO A 29 16.01 -11.63 8.06
CA PRO A 29 15.16 -12.05 6.93
C PRO A 29 13.66 -12.01 7.22
N GLY A 30 13.24 -11.99 8.50
CA GLY A 30 11.85 -11.91 8.93
C GLY A 30 11.28 -10.49 9.03
N SER A 31 12.01 -9.45 8.60
CA SER A 31 11.59 -8.05 8.74
C SER A 31 11.31 -7.36 7.42
N ARG A 32 11.34 -8.09 6.30
CA ARG A 32 10.88 -7.56 5.03
C ARG A 32 9.37 -7.36 5.08
N PHE A 33 8.93 -6.22 4.57
CA PHE A 33 7.50 -6.03 4.33
C PHE A 33 7.01 -7.09 3.33
N ARG A 34 5.88 -7.71 3.62
CA ARG A 34 5.24 -8.68 2.75
C ARG A 34 3.74 -8.45 2.73
N PHE A 35 3.16 -8.44 1.55
CA PHE A 35 1.71 -8.43 1.41
C PHE A 35 1.07 -9.74 1.84
N GLY A 36 -0.07 -9.66 2.52
CA GLY A 36 -0.98 -10.78 2.71
C GLY A 36 -2.12 -10.72 1.71
N GLN A 37 -2.17 -11.69 0.78
CA GLN A 37 -3.36 -11.89 -0.06
C GLN A 37 -4.40 -12.61 0.79
N LEU A 38 -5.40 -11.87 1.27
CA LEU A 38 -6.46 -12.45 2.09
C LEU A 38 -7.42 -13.26 1.21
N GLN A 39 -7.60 -14.52 1.55
CA GLN A 39 -8.54 -15.42 0.90
C GLN A 39 -9.70 -15.74 1.86
N LEU A 40 -10.93 -15.48 1.38
CA LEU A 40 -12.17 -15.84 2.04
C LEU A 40 -12.84 -16.96 1.23
N GLY A 41 -13.05 -18.13 1.87
CA GLY A 41 -13.57 -19.30 1.19
C GLY A 41 -12.58 -19.92 0.18
N SER A 42 -13.12 -20.60 -0.84
CA SER A 42 -12.35 -21.34 -1.85
C SER A 42 -12.08 -20.57 -3.14
N ALA A 43 -12.68 -19.38 -3.31
CA ALA A 43 -12.53 -18.59 -4.52
C ALA A 43 -11.10 -18.08 -4.66
N LYS A 44 -10.53 -18.18 -5.87
CA LYS A 44 -9.22 -17.59 -6.16
C LYS A 44 -9.35 -16.07 -6.29
N PRO A 45 -8.33 -15.31 -5.87
CA PRO A 45 -8.30 -13.88 -6.08
C PRO A 45 -8.41 -13.52 -7.58
N PRO A 46 -9.23 -12.52 -7.97
CA PRO A 46 -9.47 -12.19 -9.37
C PRO A 46 -8.27 -11.58 -10.10
N ARG A 47 -7.27 -11.10 -9.36
CA ARG A 47 -6.08 -10.40 -9.91
C ARG A 47 -4.79 -10.96 -9.29
N PRO A 48 -4.41 -12.21 -9.57
CA PRO A 48 -3.33 -12.90 -8.85
C PRO A 48 -1.96 -12.24 -9.01
N ALA A 49 -1.67 -11.59 -10.14
CA ALA A 49 -0.40 -10.91 -10.41
C ALA A 49 -0.31 -9.49 -9.82
N ALA A 50 -1.43 -8.93 -9.32
CA ALA A 50 -1.52 -7.52 -8.94
C ALA A 50 -0.56 -7.13 -7.81
N LEU A 51 -0.56 -7.90 -6.71
CA LEU A 51 0.28 -7.59 -5.55
C LEU A 51 1.77 -7.76 -5.83
N LYS A 52 2.15 -8.77 -6.61
CA LYS A 52 3.54 -8.96 -7.03
C LYS A 52 4.03 -7.75 -7.83
N ARG A 53 3.21 -7.24 -8.73
CA ARG A 53 3.55 -6.04 -9.50
C ARG A 53 3.59 -4.79 -8.61
N LEU A 54 2.64 -4.60 -7.70
CA LEU A 54 2.66 -3.49 -6.76
C LEU A 54 3.91 -3.55 -5.85
N ALA A 55 4.28 -4.74 -5.37
CA ALA A 55 5.50 -4.94 -4.58
C ALA A 55 6.75 -4.48 -5.33
N TRP A 56 6.86 -4.85 -6.62
CA TRP A 56 7.95 -4.41 -7.47
C TRP A 56 8.00 -2.88 -7.63
N GLU A 57 6.84 -2.23 -7.80
CA GLU A 57 6.76 -0.76 -7.89
C GLU A 57 7.19 -0.08 -6.59
N ILE A 58 6.83 -0.66 -5.44
CA ILE A 58 7.23 -0.15 -4.12
C ILE A 58 8.75 -0.28 -3.94
N ASP A 59 9.35 -1.42 -4.28
CA ASP A 59 10.80 -1.64 -4.25
C ASP A 59 11.54 -0.59 -5.09
N LYS A 60 11.02 -0.25 -6.27
CA LYS A 60 11.65 0.72 -7.18
C LYS A 60 11.44 2.18 -6.77
N ARG A 61 10.35 2.51 -6.09
CA ARG A 61 9.94 3.89 -5.81
C ARG A 61 10.23 4.35 -4.38
N THR A 62 10.50 3.40 -3.49
CA THR A 62 10.67 3.68 -2.05
C THR A 62 11.92 3.01 -1.51
N SER A 63 12.21 3.20 -0.23
CA SER A 63 13.27 2.51 0.49
C SER A 63 12.77 1.32 1.32
N ILE A 64 11.52 0.89 1.11
CA ILE A 64 10.96 -0.27 1.80
C ILE A 64 11.63 -1.53 1.28
N ASP A 65 12.21 -2.34 2.19
CA ASP A 65 12.68 -3.70 1.87
C ASP A 65 11.48 -4.62 1.83
N ILE A 66 11.08 -5.07 0.64
CA ILE A 66 9.84 -5.80 0.38
C ILE A 66 10.10 -7.16 -0.24
N ASP A 67 9.33 -8.17 0.20
CA ASP A 67 9.23 -9.45 -0.48
C ASP A 67 8.26 -9.31 -1.67
N LEU A 68 8.72 -9.68 -2.85
CA LEU A 68 7.92 -9.55 -4.07
C LEU A 68 6.78 -10.57 -4.15
N GLU A 69 6.88 -11.70 -3.43
CA GLU A 69 5.87 -12.74 -3.44
C GLU A 69 4.91 -12.56 -2.26
N PRO A 70 3.62 -12.24 -2.49
CA PRO A 70 2.64 -12.12 -1.44
C PRO A 70 2.41 -13.46 -0.72
N ALA A 71 2.13 -13.40 0.58
CA ALA A 71 1.67 -14.57 1.31
C ALA A 71 0.17 -14.77 1.05
N LEU A 72 -0.25 -15.98 0.72
CA LEU A 72 -1.66 -16.34 0.75
C LEU A 72 -2.05 -16.61 2.21
N VAL A 73 -3.00 -15.86 2.74
CA VAL A 73 -3.43 -15.96 4.13
C VAL A 73 -4.94 -16.10 4.22
N THR A 74 -5.39 -16.85 5.21
CA THR A 74 -6.80 -16.91 5.62
C THR A 74 -6.96 -16.22 6.98
N PRO A 75 -8.18 -15.86 7.41
CA PRO A 75 -8.38 -15.22 8.71
C PRO A 75 -7.85 -16.01 9.90
N THR A 76 -7.73 -17.34 9.78
CA THR A 76 -7.25 -18.24 10.84
C THR A 76 -5.83 -18.74 10.59
N SER A 77 -5.10 -18.20 9.60
CA SER A 77 -3.70 -18.54 9.36
C SER A 77 -2.81 -18.08 10.51
N ASP A 78 -1.87 -18.91 10.95
CA ASP A 78 -0.86 -18.54 11.95
C ASP A 78 -0.01 -17.36 11.49
N THR A 79 0.20 -17.23 10.17
CA THR A 79 0.98 -16.17 9.53
C THR A 79 0.21 -14.86 9.31
N LEU A 80 -1.06 -14.76 9.73
CA LEU A 80 -1.88 -13.57 9.53
C LEU A 80 -1.20 -12.30 10.09
N HIS A 81 -0.57 -12.42 11.27
CA HIS A 81 0.07 -11.29 11.95
C HIS A 81 1.49 -10.98 11.43
N GLU A 82 2.04 -11.81 10.56
CA GLU A 82 3.33 -11.57 9.90
C GLU A 82 3.21 -10.62 8.69
N THR A 83 1.97 -10.39 8.23
CA THR A 83 1.66 -9.55 7.08
C THR A 83 0.92 -8.29 7.55
N PRO A 84 1.61 -7.14 7.71
CA PRO A 84 0.98 -5.91 8.26
C PRO A 84 -0.06 -5.28 7.33
N PHE A 85 -0.09 -5.68 6.07
CA PHE A 85 -1.01 -5.21 5.04
C PHE A 85 -1.71 -6.38 4.36
N LEU A 86 -3.01 -6.46 4.54
CA LEU A 86 -3.86 -7.43 3.86
C LEU A 86 -4.55 -6.81 2.65
N TYR A 87 -4.67 -7.59 1.60
CA TYR A 87 -5.40 -7.25 0.38
C TYR A 87 -6.48 -8.30 0.11
N LEU A 88 -7.72 -7.87 0.08
CA LEU A 88 -8.89 -8.65 -0.29
C LEU A 88 -9.45 -8.12 -1.60
N ALA A 89 -9.36 -8.89 -2.67
CA ALA A 89 -10.02 -8.57 -3.94
C ALA A 89 -11.14 -9.56 -4.24
N GLY A 90 -12.20 -9.09 -4.88
CA GLY A 90 -13.32 -9.92 -5.29
C GLY A 90 -14.13 -9.33 -6.42
N GLU A 91 -14.79 -10.20 -7.18
CA GLU A 91 -15.65 -9.84 -8.31
C GLU A 91 -17.06 -10.40 -8.21
N ARG A 92 -17.38 -11.05 -7.08
CA ARG A 92 -18.69 -11.62 -6.75
C ARG A 92 -18.85 -11.75 -5.24
N ASP A 93 -20.04 -12.08 -4.79
CA ASP A 93 -20.31 -12.37 -3.39
C ASP A 93 -19.42 -13.46 -2.81
N PHE A 94 -19.24 -13.41 -1.51
CA PHE A 94 -18.49 -14.41 -0.75
C PHE A 94 -19.19 -14.71 0.58
N GLU A 95 -18.96 -15.94 1.08
CA GLU A 95 -19.42 -16.35 2.40
C GLU A 95 -18.55 -15.72 3.49
N LEU A 96 -19.20 -15.27 4.57
CA LEU A 96 -18.48 -14.73 5.71
C LEU A 96 -17.58 -15.78 6.35
N PRO A 97 -16.40 -15.39 6.86
CA PRO A 97 -15.57 -16.27 7.66
C PRO A 97 -16.32 -16.80 8.89
N SER A 98 -15.84 -17.90 9.44
CA SER A 98 -16.31 -18.40 10.74
C SER A 98 -16.22 -17.35 11.84
N ALA A 99 -16.92 -17.53 12.94
CA ALA A 99 -16.84 -16.63 14.10
C ALA A 99 -15.39 -16.43 14.59
N ALA A 100 -14.57 -17.49 14.56
CA ALA A 100 -13.16 -17.43 14.89
C ALA A 100 -12.38 -16.58 13.87
N GLY A 101 -12.71 -16.70 12.58
CA GLY A 101 -12.09 -15.88 11.52
C GLY A 101 -12.46 -14.40 11.64
N ILE A 102 -13.71 -14.08 11.95
CA ILE A 102 -14.15 -12.70 12.19
C ILE A 102 -13.41 -12.10 13.39
N GLU A 103 -13.29 -12.86 14.49
CA GLU A 103 -12.55 -12.39 15.67
C GLU A 103 -11.05 -12.19 15.38
N ALA A 104 -10.45 -13.09 14.60
CA ALA A 104 -9.06 -12.95 14.18
C ALA A 104 -8.83 -11.67 13.33
N LEU A 105 -9.71 -11.38 12.38
CA LEU A 105 -9.66 -10.14 11.60
C LEU A 105 -9.87 -8.90 12.47
N ARG A 106 -10.81 -8.95 13.42
CA ARG A 106 -11.02 -7.86 14.39
C ARG A 106 -9.75 -7.57 15.18
N ARG A 107 -9.12 -8.62 15.72
CA ARG A 107 -7.85 -8.50 16.47
C ARG A 107 -6.74 -7.95 15.58
N TYR A 108 -6.59 -8.49 14.37
CA TYR A 108 -5.61 -8.03 13.40
C TYR A 108 -5.72 -6.51 13.14
N LEU A 109 -6.91 -6.02 12.84
CA LEU A 109 -7.15 -4.59 12.60
C LEU A 109 -7.00 -3.72 13.86
N THR A 110 -7.27 -4.28 15.04
CA THR A 110 -7.12 -3.59 16.33
C THR A 110 -5.65 -3.40 16.69
N TYR A 111 -4.80 -4.39 16.42
CA TYR A 111 -3.40 -4.40 16.84
C TYR A 111 -2.41 -3.92 15.76
N GLY A 112 -2.85 -3.15 14.80
CA GLY A 112 -1.94 -2.46 13.87
C GLY A 112 -2.07 -2.89 12.41
N GLY A 113 -2.76 -3.99 12.11
CA GLY A 113 -3.00 -4.44 10.74
C GLY A 113 -3.81 -3.44 9.91
N PHE A 114 -3.62 -3.49 8.61
CA PHE A 114 -4.35 -2.69 7.62
C PHE A 114 -4.98 -3.62 6.56
N LEU A 115 -6.22 -3.32 6.14
CA LEU A 115 -6.93 -4.08 5.13
C LEU A 115 -7.35 -3.18 3.96
N LEU A 116 -6.81 -3.46 2.78
CA LEU A 116 -7.33 -2.93 1.51
C LEU A 116 -8.31 -3.93 0.92
N ILE A 117 -9.53 -3.48 0.67
CA ILE A 117 -10.58 -4.23 -0.03
C ILE A 117 -10.80 -3.57 -1.39
N ASP A 118 -10.65 -4.36 -2.45
CA ASP A 118 -10.68 -3.89 -3.83
C ASP A 118 -11.72 -4.65 -4.64
N SER A 119 -12.75 -3.95 -5.11
CA SER A 119 -13.80 -4.55 -5.93
C SER A 119 -13.37 -4.61 -7.39
N ALA A 120 -13.37 -5.81 -7.94
CA ALA A 120 -13.17 -6.07 -9.35
C ALA A 120 -14.49 -6.27 -10.14
N GLU A 121 -15.65 -6.01 -9.50
CA GLU A 121 -16.98 -6.20 -10.13
C GLU A 121 -17.26 -5.25 -11.28
N GLY A 122 -16.68 -4.04 -11.22
CA GLY A 122 -16.95 -3.03 -12.24
C GLY A 122 -18.22 -2.21 -11.98
N THR A 123 -18.80 -2.30 -10.78
CA THR A 123 -19.95 -1.53 -10.31
C THR A 123 -19.77 -1.09 -8.86
N ALA A 124 -20.50 -0.04 -8.45
CA ALA A 124 -20.43 0.45 -7.08
C ALA A 124 -21.25 -0.39 -6.08
N ASP A 125 -22.34 -1.02 -6.54
CA ASP A 125 -23.36 -1.66 -5.68
C ASP A 125 -23.51 -3.14 -6.02
N GLY A 126 -22.42 -3.85 -6.21
CA GLY A 126 -22.44 -5.25 -6.62
C GLY A 126 -22.62 -6.24 -5.47
N ALA A 127 -22.58 -7.52 -5.79
CA ALA A 127 -22.72 -8.60 -4.83
C ALA A 127 -21.49 -8.70 -3.90
N PHE A 128 -20.29 -8.39 -4.40
CA PHE A 128 -19.09 -8.27 -3.59
C PHE A 128 -19.21 -7.13 -2.57
N ASP A 129 -19.65 -5.94 -3.01
CA ASP A 129 -19.91 -4.79 -2.11
C ASP A 129 -20.85 -5.20 -0.97
N GLY A 130 -21.97 -5.86 -1.29
CA GLY A 130 -22.92 -6.35 -0.29
C GLY A 130 -22.28 -7.33 0.72
N SER A 131 -21.38 -8.21 0.28
CA SER A 131 -20.67 -9.13 1.15
C SER A 131 -19.61 -8.42 2.01
N VAL A 132 -18.93 -7.41 1.45
CA VAL A 132 -17.98 -6.56 2.19
C VAL A 132 -18.67 -5.81 3.32
N ARG A 133 -19.86 -5.20 3.06
CA ARG A 133 -20.61 -4.49 4.11
C ARG A 133 -21.05 -5.44 5.24
N LYS A 134 -21.46 -6.65 4.91
CA LYS A 134 -21.75 -7.70 5.91
C LYS A 134 -20.50 -8.10 6.70
N LEU A 135 -19.35 -8.25 6.05
CA LEU A 135 -18.08 -8.55 6.71
C LEU A 135 -17.69 -7.45 7.71
N ILE A 136 -17.75 -6.19 7.30
CA ILE A 136 -17.44 -5.05 8.17
C ILE A 136 -18.38 -5.00 9.37
N ALA A 137 -19.70 -5.19 9.17
CA ALA A 137 -20.67 -5.24 10.25
C ALA A 137 -20.41 -6.39 11.22
N ALA A 138 -19.96 -7.56 10.73
CA ALA A 138 -19.58 -8.69 11.56
C ALA A 138 -18.28 -8.45 12.35
N ILE A 139 -17.30 -7.76 11.75
CA ILE A 139 -16.06 -7.38 12.43
C ILE A 139 -16.35 -6.34 13.53
N TYR A 140 -17.24 -5.38 13.31
CA TYR A 140 -17.55 -4.28 14.23
C TYR A 140 -19.04 -4.21 14.59
N PRO A 141 -19.55 -5.18 15.37
CA PRO A 141 -20.98 -5.22 15.70
C PRO A 141 -21.38 -4.18 16.76
N GLN A 142 -20.44 -3.77 17.65
CA GLN A 142 -20.75 -2.82 18.72
C GLN A 142 -19.50 -1.98 19.10
N PRO A 143 -19.56 -0.64 19.01
CA PRO A 143 -20.58 0.07 18.24
C PRO A 143 -20.51 -0.34 16.77
N ALA A 144 -21.65 -0.48 16.13
CA ALA A 144 -21.71 -0.84 14.71
C ALA A 144 -20.92 0.17 13.89
N LYS A 145 -20.04 -0.35 13.03
CA LYS A 145 -19.28 0.46 12.07
C LYS A 145 -19.77 0.16 10.67
N THR A 146 -19.89 1.21 9.89
CA THR A 146 -20.14 1.14 8.45
C THR A 146 -18.98 1.76 7.71
N LEU A 147 -18.81 1.39 6.46
CA LEU A 147 -17.86 2.06 5.58
C LEU A 147 -18.31 3.52 5.38
N GLU A 148 -17.41 4.44 5.65
CA GLU A 148 -17.62 5.88 5.49
C GLU A 148 -16.65 6.43 4.44
N VAL A 149 -17.07 7.45 3.69
CA VAL A 149 -16.24 8.10 2.70
C VAL A 149 -15.00 8.68 3.38
N VAL A 150 -13.81 8.29 2.91
CA VAL A 150 -12.54 8.86 3.37
C VAL A 150 -12.41 10.27 2.79
N ALA A 151 -12.31 11.26 3.67
CA ALA A 151 -12.24 12.67 3.28
C ALA A 151 -11.06 12.93 2.32
N PRO A 152 -11.22 13.78 1.29
CA PRO A 152 -10.17 14.04 0.29
C PRO A 152 -8.88 14.64 0.86
N ASP A 153 -8.95 15.27 2.01
CA ASP A 153 -7.80 15.84 2.73
C ASP A 153 -7.13 14.85 3.68
N HIS A 154 -7.67 13.63 3.81
CA HIS A 154 -7.10 12.58 4.65
C HIS A 154 -5.65 12.26 4.24
N VAL A 155 -4.80 12.02 5.23
CA VAL A 155 -3.35 11.80 5.04
C VAL A 155 -3.03 10.62 4.10
N VAL A 156 -3.90 9.62 3.98
CA VAL A 156 -3.71 8.49 3.07
C VAL A 156 -3.53 8.91 1.60
N TYR A 157 -4.18 10.00 1.17
CA TYR A 157 -4.01 10.54 -0.18
C TYR A 157 -2.68 11.28 -0.37
N LYS A 158 -1.92 11.52 0.70
CA LYS A 158 -0.74 12.38 0.71
C LYS A 158 0.48 11.73 1.38
N SER A 159 0.39 10.43 1.69
CA SER A 159 1.41 9.70 2.47
C SER A 159 2.77 9.66 1.78
N PHE A 160 2.80 9.61 0.45
CA PHE A 160 4.01 9.62 -0.37
C PHE A 160 3.85 10.48 -1.62
N TYR A 161 2.76 10.30 -2.36
CA TYR A 161 2.36 11.11 -3.51
C TYR A 161 1.17 11.98 -3.14
N LEU A 162 1.06 13.16 -3.77
CA LEU A 162 -0.11 14.02 -3.63
C LEU A 162 -1.18 13.56 -4.62
N LEU A 163 -2.24 12.97 -4.10
CA LEU A 163 -3.35 12.44 -4.87
C LEU A 163 -4.67 13.00 -4.33
N ASP A 164 -5.69 12.96 -5.14
CA ASP A 164 -7.06 13.40 -4.81
C ASP A 164 -8.12 12.30 -5.01
N LYS A 165 -7.76 11.20 -5.71
CA LYS A 165 -8.71 10.13 -6.07
C LYS A 165 -8.05 8.75 -6.01
N PRO A 166 -8.81 7.71 -5.60
CA PRO A 166 -8.34 6.33 -5.56
C PRO A 166 -8.60 5.64 -6.92
N LEU A 167 -7.97 6.10 -8.01
CA LEU A 167 -8.17 5.51 -9.33
C LEU A 167 -7.64 4.07 -9.38
N GLY A 168 -8.38 3.22 -10.08
CA GLY A 168 -8.01 1.85 -10.41
C GLY A 168 -8.02 1.61 -11.92
N ARG A 169 -8.32 0.39 -12.35
CA ARG A 169 -8.58 0.07 -13.76
C ARG A 169 -9.77 0.85 -14.29
N LEU A 170 -10.74 1.06 -13.43
CA LEU A 170 -11.94 1.83 -13.70
C LEU A 170 -11.98 3.11 -12.85
N ALA A 171 -12.89 4.01 -13.17
CA ALA A 171 -13.14 5.24 -12.43
C ALA A 171 -14.62 5.29 -11.98
N ILE A 172 -15.06 4.27 -11.23
CA ILE A 172 -16.46 4.09 -10.79
C ILE A 172 -16.79 5.04 -9.66
N SER A 173 -15.93 5.08 -8.63
CA SER A 173 -16.09 5.95 -7.47
C SER A 173 -14.99 7.01 -7.41
N PRO A 174 -15.32 8.28 -7.16
CA PRO A 174 -14.33 9.34 -6.97
C PRO A 174 -13.62 9.27 -5.61
N ALA A 175 -14.13 8.48 -4.67
CA ALA A 175 -13.60 8.35 -3.32
C ALA A 175 -13.48 6.89 -2.91
N MET A 176 -12.58 6.60 -1.96
CA MET A 176 -12.61 5.35 -1.22
C MET A 176 -13.49 5.49 0.02
N GLU A 177 -14.01 4.38 0.47
CA GLU A 177 -14.64 4.27 1.78
C GLU A 177 -13.68 3.60 2.77
N GLY A 178 -13.91 3.75 4.06
CA GLY A 178 -13.04 3.13 5.06
C GLY A 178 -13.62 3.08 6.45
N ILE A 179 -12.87 2.44 7.34
CA ILE A 179 -13.17 2.34 8.76
C ILE A 179 -12.06 3.04 9.55
N VAL A 180 -12.46 4.05 10.30
CA VAL A 180 -11.55 4.75 11.22
C VAL A 180 -11.76 4.23 12.64
N ARG A 181 -10.65 3.90 13.31
CA ARG A 181 -10.61 3.56 14.73
C ARG A 181 -9.46 4.30 15.41
N GLU A 182 -9.75 4.97 16.51
CA GLU A 182 -8.75 5.71 17.29
C GLU A 182 -7.88 6.62 16.39
N ASP A 183 -8.55 7.39 15.52
CA ASP A 183 -7.95 8.28 14.53
C ASP A 183 -7.09 7.59 13.45
N ARG A 184 -7.14 6.27 13.37
CA ARG A 184 -6.45 5.45 12.38
C ARG A 184 -7.44 4.84 11.39
N LEU A 185 -7.20 5.03 10.09
CA LEU A 185 -7.87 4.29 9.03
C LEU A 185 -7.33 2.85 9.01
N VAL A 186 -8.15 1.89 9.42
CA VAL A 186 -7.73 0.49 9.59
C VAL A 186 -8.12 -0.40 8.41
N ALA A 187 -9.14 0.00 7.68
CA ALA A 187 -9.58 -0.69 6.47
C ALA A 187 -10.05 0.33 5.43
N THR A 188 -9.81 0.04 4.15
CA THR A 188 -10.32 0.81 3.01
C THR A 188 -11.02 -0.10 2.03
N TYR A 189 -12.07 0.43 1.40
CA TYR A 189 -12.80 -0.18 0.28
C TYR A 189 -12.69 0.72 -0.95
N VAL A 190 -12.31 0.14 -2.07
CA VAL A 190 -12.19 0.81 -3.37
C VAL A 190 -12.99 0.04 -4.41
N ALA A 191 -13.90 0.74 -5.12
CA ALA A 191 -14.76 0.16 -6.15
C ALA A 191 -14.11 0.16 -7.56
N ASN A 192 -12.87 0.64 -7.69
CA ASN A 192 -12.26 0.99 -8.97
C ASN A 192 -11.36 -0.09 -9.60
N ASP A 193 -11.30 -1.31 -9.04
CA ASP A 193 -10.44 -2.41 -9.51
C ASP A 193 -8.97 -1.97 -9.63
N MET A 194 -8.36 -1.63 -8.47
CA MET A 194 -6.95 -1.25 -8.41
C MET A 194 -6.05 -2.40 -8.86
N GLY A 195 -6.37 -3.63 -8.45
CA GLY A 195 -5.65 -4.83 -8.85
C GLY A 195 -5.66 -5.03 -10.37
N GLY A 196 -6.76 -4.73 -11.04
CA GLY A 196 -6.84 -4.75 -12.50
C GLY A 196 -5.94 -3.73 -13.18
N ALA A 197 -5.70 -2.57 -12.52
CA ALA A 197 -4.73 -1.60 -13.02
C ALA A 197 -3.28 -2.09 -12.85
N TRP A 198 -3.00 -2.91 -11.83
CA TRP A 198 -1.65 -3.37 -11.49
C TRP A 198 -1.25 -4.68 -12.20
N ALA A 199 -2.23 -5.55 -12.48
CA ALA A 199 -1.96 -6.90 -12.99
C ALA A 199 -1.23 -6.89 -14.33
N ARG A 200 -0.20 -7.74 -14.43
CA ARG A 200 0.59 -7.99 -15.64
C ARG A 200 0.77 -9.47 -15.89
N ASP A 201 0.82 -9.84 -17.15
CA ASP A 201 1.21 -11.17 -17.59
C ASP A 201 2.74 -11.42 -17.43
N ASP A 202 3.16 -12.64 -17.66
CA ASP A 202 4.57 -13.04 -17.58
C ASP A 202 5.46 -12.41 -18.67
N PHE A 203 4.86 -11.86 -19.74
CA PHE A 203 5.55 -11.14 -20.80
C PHE A 203 5.71 -9.64 -20.52
N GLY A 204 5.12 -9.17 -19.40
CA GLY A 204 5.20 -7.78 -18.97
C GLY A 204 4.11 -6.88 -19.55
N ASN A 205 3.11 -7.42 -20.26
CA ASN A 205 1.95 -6.66 -20.71
C ASN A 205 0.94 -6.53 -19.57
N TYR A 206 0.20 -5.43 -19.58
CA TYR A 206 -0.90 -5.29 -18.64
C TYR A 206 -2.10 -6.15 -19.07
N ASP A 207 -2.67 -6.88 -18.11
CA ASP A 207 -3.81 -7.79 -18.36
C ASP A 207 -5.07 -7.04 -18.81
N PHE A 208 -5.22 -5.78 -18.36
CA PHE A 208 -6.42 -4.99 -18.60
C PHE A 208 -6.07 -3.55 -18.98
N PRO A 209 -6.82 -2.92 -19.91
CA PRO A 209 -6.73 -1.48 -20.13
C PRO A 209 -7.30 -0.72 -18.92
N CYS A 210 -6.83 0.50 -18.69
CA CYS A 210 -7.44 1.43 -17.74
C CYS A 210 -8.40 2.36 -18.50
N ASP A 211 -9.63 2.49 -18.01
CA ASP A 211 -10.68 3.30 -18.61
C ASP A 211 -11.24 4.32 -17.59
N PRO A 212 -11.42 5.58 -18.00
CA PRO A 212 -11.18 6.19 -19.31
C PRO A 212 -9.77 6.75 -19.53
N GLY A 213 -8.89 6.79 -18.52
CA GLY A 213 -7.67 7.61 -18.52
C GLY A 213 -6.38 6.88 -18.96
N GLY A 214 -6.46 5.62 -19.44
CA GLY A 214 -5.32 4.87 -19.97
C GLY A 214 -4.13 4.77 -19.02
N ASP A 215 -2.92 4.92 -19.56
CA ASP A 215 -1.66 4.77 -18.79
C ASP A 215 -1.49 5.81 -17.68
N ARG A 216 -2.03 7.02 -17.85
CA ARG A 216 -2.02 8.03 -16.80
C ARG A 216 -2.85 7.60 -15.59
N GLN A 217 -4.02 7.03 -15.82
CA GLN A 217 -4.87 6.48 -14.75
C GLN A 217 -4.19 5.33 -14.03
N ARG A 218 -3.53 4.44 -14.79
CA ARG A 218 -2.71 3.34 -14.25
C ARG A 218 -1.60 3.83 -13.34
N GLU A 219 -0.86 4.84 -13.78
CA GLU A 219 0.22 5.43 -12.96
C GLU A 219 -0.34 6.01 -11.66
N LEU A 220 -1.48 6.69 -11.69
CA LEU A 220 -2.14 7.20 -10.49
C LEU A 220 -2.62 6.07 -9.56
N SER A 221 -3.06 4.94 -10.12
CA SER A 221 -3.40 3.74 -9.35
C SER A 221 -2.18 3.15 -8.63
N PHE A 222 -1.02 3.05 -9.28
CA PHE A 222 0.22 2.63 -8.63
C PHE A 222 0.63 3.60 -7.51
N ARG A 223 0.54 4.91 -7.76
CA ARG A 223 0.83 5.91 -6.72
C ARG A 223 -0.09 5.78 -5.53
N MET A 224 -1.37 5.48 -5.75
CA MET A 224 -2.31 5.23 -4.66
C MET A 224 -1.96 3.96 -3.88
N GLY A 225 -1.56 2.88 -4.56
CA GLY A 225 -1.06 1.67 -3.91
C GLY A 225 0.15 1.95 -3.01
N VAL A 226 1.12 2.74 -3.50
CA VAL A 226 2.27 3.19 -2.69
C VAL A 226 1.82 4.01 -1.50
N ASN A 227 0.89 4.94 -1.68
CA ASN A 227 0.35 5.75 -0.58
C ASN A 227 -0.30 4.90 0.51
N LEU A 228 -1.12 3.92 0.13
CA LEU A 228 -1.77 3.00 1.07
C LEU A 228 -0.75 2.22 1.90
N VAL A 229 0.32 1.71 1.27
CA VAL A 229 1.38 0.99 1.97
C VAL A 229 2.17 1.93 2.89
N MET A 230 2.56 3.10 2.40
CA MET A 230 3.27 4.09 3.22
C MET A 230 2.42 4.53 4.41
N TYR A 231 1.11 4.72 4.21
CA TYR A 231 0.18 5.01 5.28
C TYR A 231 0.14 3.88 6.31
N ALA A 232 -0.06 2.64 5.87
CA ALA A 232 -0.16 1.48 6.75
C ALA A 232 1.09 1.25 7.59
N LEU A 233 2.30 1.45 7.01
CA LEU A 233 3.56 1.22 7.69
C LEU A 233 4.02 2.38 8.59
N CYS A 234 3.59 3.61 8.30
CA CYS A 234 4.01 4.79 9.09
C CYS A 234 3.11 5.07 10.30
N LEU A 235 2.04 4.31 10.49
CA LEU A 235 1.05 4.58 11.55
C LEU A 235 1.50 4.19 12.96
N ASP A 236 2.55 3.40 13.12
CA ASP A 236 3.17 3.19 14.44
C ASP A 236 3.90 4.42 14.97
N TYR A 237 4.02 5.46 14.16
CA TYR A 237 4.68 6.72 14.47
C TYR A 237 3.67 7.80 14.86
N LYS A 238 2.89 7.58 15.91
CA LYS A 238 2.00 8.62 16.52
C LYS A 238 2.75 9.91 16.92
N ALA A 239 4.08 9.89 16.96
CA ALA A 239 4.90 11.06 17.25
C ALA A 239 5.24 11.90 16.00
N ASP A 240 5.09 11.37 14.78
CA ASP A 240 5.59 12.00 13.55
C ASP A 240 4.53 12.74 12.71
N GLN A 241 3.30 12.88 13.16
CA GLN A 241 2.36 13.80 12.52
C GLN A 241 2.90 15.24 12.44
N VAL A 242 3.86 15.58 13.30
CA VAL A 242 4.59 16.86 13.28
C VAL A 242 5.54 16.96 12.07
N HIS A 243 5.97 15.83 11.48
CA HIS A 243 6.94 15.82 10.37
C HIS A 243 6.33 15.79 8.97
N VAL A 244 5.04 15.47 8.83
CA VAL A 244 4.35 15.48 7.53
C VAL A 244 4.50 16.85 6.82
N PRO A 245 4.29 18.01 7.47
CA PRO A 245 4.55 19.32 6.86
C PRO A 245 6.03 19.56 6.50
N PHE A 246 6.96 18.94 7.23
CA PHE A 246 8.40 19.08 7.01
C PHE A 246 8.88 18.25 5.82
N ILE A 247 8.37 17.01 5.70
CA ILE A 247 8.61 16.13 4.54
C ILE A 247 8.01 16.73 3.28
N MET A 248 6.81 17.30 3.38
CA MET A 248 6.14 18.01 2.28
C MET A 248 6.87 19.28 1.86
N LYS A 249 7.51 20.02 2.79
CA LYS A 249 8.36 21.19 2.47
C LYS A 249 9.64 20.83 1.72
N ARG A 250 10.25 19.67 2.02
CA ARG A 250 11.49 19.22 1.34
C ARG A 250 11.24 18.63 -0.04
N ARG A 251 10.05 18.08 -0.31
CA ARG A 251 9.69 17.49 -1.60
C ARG A 251 8.71 18.37 -2.36
N ARG A 252 9.02 19.66 -2.52
CA ARG A 252 8.45 20.41 -3.62
C ARG A 252 8.99 19.78 -4.91
N TRP A 253 8.23 18.82 -5.45
CA TRP A 253 8.41 18.35 -6.80
C TRP A 253 8.29 19.58 -7.72
N LYS A 254 9.37 19.95 -8.39
CA LYS A 254 9.28 20.84 -9.54
C LYS A 254 8.63 20.01 -10.64
N PRO A 255 7.50 20.43 -11.24
CA PRO A 255 7.06 19.83 -12.50
C PRO A 255 8.25 19.89 -13.45
N ASP A 256 8.53 18.79 -14.14
CA ASP A 256 9.45 18.80 -15.24
C ASP A 256 8.98 19.89 -16.21
N ASP A 257 9.80 20.92 -16.42
CA ASP A 257 9.51 22.04 -17.34
C ASP A 257 9.48 21.62 -18.83
N GLY A 258 9.28 20.32 -19.07
CA GLY A 258 9.06 19.71 -20.39
C GLY A 258 7.62 19.75 -20.89
N ALA A 259 6.69 20.41 -20.20
CA ALA A 259 5.39 20.71 -20.75
C ALA A 259 5.56 21.84 -21.79
N LEU A 260 5.46 21.48 -23.06
CA LEU A 260 5.38 22.37 -24.21
C LEU A 260 4.51 23.59 -23.88
N ASP A 261 5.14 24.74 -23.78
CA ASP A 261 4.46 26.04 -23.75
C ASP A 261 3.86 26.28 -25.16
N PRO A 262 2.52 26.24 -25.33
CA PRO A 262 1.88 26.44 -26.63
C PRO A 262 1.97 27.88 -27.13
N ALA A 263 2.64 28.78 -26.42
CA ALA A 263 2.71 30.22 -26.74
C ALA A 263 4.05 30.67 -27.30
N LYS A 264 5.02 29.78 -27.58
CA LYS A 264 6.29 30.19 -28.20
C LYS A 264 6.21 30.04 -29.73
N PRO A 265 6.13 31.12 -30.51
CA PRO A 265 6.18 31.02 -31.96
C PRO A 265 7.56 30.53 -32.40
N SER A 266 7.58 29.49 -33.24
CA SER A 266 8.78 28.98 -33.91
C SER A 266 9.37 30.10 -34.79
N GLY A 267 10.40 30.79 -34.29
CA GLY A 267 11.24 31.66 -35.14
C GLY A 267 12.13 30.76 -36.01
N LYS A 268 11.90 30.85 -37.31
CA LYS A 268 12.88 30.45 -38.34
C LYS A 268 13.91 31.55 -38.56
N PRO A 269 15.13 31.18 -38.92
CA PRO A 269 15.91 32.02 -39.85
C PRO A 269 15.49 31.75 -41.25
#